data_8f0bc3a5c4265cc11b5ef191546585ae
#
_entry.id   8f0bc3a5c4265cc11b5ef191546585ae
#
_cell.length_a   1.000
_cell.length_b   1.000
_cell.length_c   1.000
_cell.angle_alpha   90.00
_cell.angle_beta   90.00
_cell.angle_gamma   90.00
#
_symmetry.space_group_name_H-M   'P 1'
#
loop_
_entity.id
_entity.type
_entity.pdbx_description
1 polymer ?
#
loop_
_entity_poly.entity_id
_entity_poly.type
_entity_poly.pdbx_seq_one_letter_code
_entity_poly.pdbx_strand_id
1 'polypeptide(L)'
;MELTKVFEPGKIGNLELKNRLVVSAMSSHMGNPDGTPNEAVNAYLVAKVKGGWGLVFTEDLGVTKDAGSDPVVGSLWSDDQVPAWSET
;
A
#
# COMPACT_ATOMS: atom_id res chain seq x y z
N MET A 1 -10.53 27.39 -11.33
CA MET A 1 -10.12 26.14 -12.04
C MET A 1 -10.95 25.00 -11.49
N GLU A 2 -11.69 24.32 -12.33
CA GLU A 2 -12.39 23.10 -11.93
C GLU A 2 -11.50 21.87 -12.18
N LEU A 3 -11.19 21.12 -11.13
CA LEU A 3 -10.40 19.89 -11.22
C LEU A 3 -11.32 18.68 -11.48
N THR A 4 -12.15 18.78 -12.50
CA THR A 4 -13.16 17.74 -12.79
C THR A 4 -12.53 16.42 -13.22
N LYS A 5 -11.46 16.48 -14.00
CA LYS A 5 -10.78 15.29 -14.57
C LYS A 5 -10.27 14.30 -13.52
N VAL A 6 -9.81 14.78 -12.37
CA VAL A 6 -9.25 13.92 -11.31
C VAL A 6 -10.31 13.09 -10.62
N PHE A 7 -11.56 13.55 -10.64
CA PHE A 7 -12.68 12.85 -10.02
C PHE A 7 -13.48 11.98 -11.00
N GLU A 8 -13.17 12.03 -12.29
CA GLU A 8 -13.74 11.12 -13.27
C GLU A 8 -13.20 9.70 -13.07
N PRO A 9 -13.99 8.67 -13.38
CA PRO A 9 -13.48 7.29 -13.36
C PRO A 9 -12.23 7.13 -14.23
N GLY A 10 -11.32 6.29 -13.78
CA GLY A 10 -10.12 5.91 -14.50
C GLY A 10 -10.09 4.41 -14.78
N LYS A 11 -9.16 3.99 -15.63
CA LYS A 11 -8.99 2.58 -15.96
C LYS A 11 -7.51 2.26 -16.16
N ILE A 12 -7.06 1.16 -15.56
CA ILE A 12 -5.72 0.58 -15.77
C ILE A 12 -5.94 -0.85 -16.26
N GLY A 13 -5.66 -1.10 -17.54
CA GLY A 13 -6.03 -2.38 -18.15
C GLY A 13 -7.53 -2.65 -17.99
N ASN A 14 -7.91 -3.70 -17.30
CA ASN A 14 -9.30 -4.05 -16.98
C ASN A 14 -9.76 -3.59 -15.59
N LEU A 15 -8.88 -2.95 -14.83
CA LEU A 15 -9.21 -2.44 -13.49
C LEU A 15 -9.86 -1.05 -13.62
N GLU A 16 -11.09 -0.93 -13.20
CA GLU A 16 -11.81 0.36 -13.13
C GLU A 16 -11.57 1.01 -11.76
N LEU A 17 -11.26 2.30 -11.79
CA LEU A 17 -11.04 3.13 -10.61
C LEU A 17 -12.15 4.18 -10.52
N LYS A 18 -12.67 4.41 -9.32
CA LYS A 18 -13.73 5.42 -9.06
C LYS A 18 -13.30 6.85 -9.36
N ASN A 19 -12.01 7.14 -9.29
CA ASN A 19 -11.39 8.41 -9.66
C ASN A 19 -9.92 8.19 -10.05
N ARG A 20 -9.23 9.25 -10.43
CA ARG A 20 -7.85 9.22 -10.93
C ARG A 20 -6.80 9.63 -9.88
N LEU A 21 -7.20 9.67 -8.61
CA LEU A 21 -6.30 9.96 -7.51
C LEU A 21 -5.64 8.67 -7.03
N VAL A 22 -4.33 8.69 -6.97
CA VAL A 22 -3.52 7.52 -6.60
C VAL A 22 -2.58 7.89 -5.47
N VAL A 23 -2.54 7.08 -4.42
CA VAL A 23 -1.50 7.15 -3.40
C VAL A 23 -0.35 6.24 -3.84
N SER A 24 0.80 6.83 -4.09
CA SER A 24 2.02 6.08 -4.42
C SER A 24 2.53 5.27 -3.23
N ALA A 25 3.34 4.26 -3.50
CA ALA A 25 3.99 3.46 -2.48
C ALA A 25 4.94 4.34 -1.64
N MET A 26 4.76 4.29 -0.33
CA MET A 26 5.58 5.04 0.64
C MET A 26 5.71 4.21 1.91
N SER A 27 6.94 4.01 2.37
CA SER A 27 7.21 3.31 3.63
C SER A 27 6.66 4.11 4.81
N SER A 28 5.89 3.43 5.65
CA SER A 28 5.38 4.01 6.89
C SER A 28 6.37 3.91 8.05
N HIS A 29 7.31 2.98 7.98
CA HIS A 29 8.24 2.62 9.06
C HIS A 29 7.51 2.17 10.35
N MET A 30 6.33 1.60 10.22
CA MET A 30 5.50 1.14 11.35
C MET A 30 5.32 -0.38 11.39
N GLY A 31 5.88 -1.11 10.45
CA GLY A 31 5.75 -2.56 10.36
C GLY A 31 6.43 -3.33 11.49
N ASN A 32 6.25 -4.62 11.50
CA ASN A 32 6.95 -5.52 12.41
C ASN A 32 8.42 -5.70 11.98
N PRO A 33 9.32 -6.06 12.91
CA PRO A 33 10.73 -6.30 12.58
C PRO A 33 11.00 -7.41 11.56
N ASP A 34 10.04 -8.31 11.35
CA ASP A 34 10.10 -9.36 10.32
C ASP A 34 9.58 -8.91 8.96
N GLY A 35 9.22 -7.63 8.81
CA GLY A 35 8.68 -7.05 7.59
C GLY A 35 7.20 -7.33 7.34
N THR A 36 6.49 -7.96 8.28
CA THR A 36 5.04 -8.14 8.15
C THR A 36 4.28 -6.88 8.54
N PRO A 37 3.10 -6.63 7.94
CA PRO A 37 2.24 -5.54 8.37
C PRO A 37 1.66 -5.83 9.76
N ASN A 38 1.28 -4.77 10.45
CA ASN A 38 0.61 -4.83 11.73
C ASN A 38 -0.61 -3.90 11.76
N GLU A 39 -1.27 -3.80 12.89
CA GLU A 39 -2.46 -2.96 13.04
C GLU A 39 -2.20 -1.48 12.66
N ALA A 40 -1.02 -0.95 12.97
CA ALA A 40 -0.67 0.44 12.65
C ALA A 40 -0.56 0.65 11.14
N VAL A 41 0.11 -0.25 10.42
CA VAL A 41 0.20 -0.24 8.95
C VAL A 41 -1.18 -0.35 8.33
N ASN A 42 -1.99 -1.29 8.81
CA ASN A 42 -3.34 -1.50 8.29
C ASN A 42 -4.23 -0.27 8.53
N ALA A 43 -4.18 0.33 9.72
CA ALA A 43 -4.93 1.56 10.02
C ALA A 43 -4.51 2.73 9.13
N TYR A 44 -3.22 2.86 8.84
CA TYR A 44 -2.67 3.88 7.95
C TYR A 44 -3.19 3.71 6.50
N LEU A 45 -3.18 2.49 5.97
CA LEU A 45 -3.70 2.19 4.63
C LEU A 45 -5.22 2.40 4.56
N VAL A 46 -5.96 1.91 5.56
CA VAL A 46 -7.42 2.08 5.64
C VAL A 46 -7.81 3.56 5.71
N ALA A 47 -7.07 4.39 6.43
CA ALA A 47 -7.34 5.84 6.49
C ALA A 47 -7.26 6.48 5.09
N LYS A 48 -6.31 6.07 4.27
CA LYS A 48 -6.18 6.53 2.87
C LYS A 48 -7.37 6.07 2.03
N VAL A 49 -7.74 4.79 2.12
CA VAL A 49 -8.89 4.24 1.39
C VAL A 49 -10.19 4.97 1.77
N LYS A 50 -10.41 5.18 3.07
CA LYS A 50 -11.58 5.93 3.59
C LYS A 50 -11.57 7.39 3.15
N GLY A 51 -10.41 7.97 2.89
CA GLY A 51 -10.26 9.32 2.36
C GLY A 51 -10.74 9.50 0.91
N GLY A 52 -11.08 8.42 0.22
CA GLY A 52 -11.69 8.48 -1.12
C GLY A 52 -10.73 8.33 -2.29
N TRP A 53 -9.48 7.95 -2.08
CA TRP A 53 -8.53 7.67 -3.15
C TRP A 53 -9.02 6.54 -4.06
N GLY A 54 -8.79 6.69 -5.36
CA GLY A 54 -9.20 5.68 -6.35
C GLY A 54 -8.32 4.44 -6.35
N LEU A 55 -7.03 4.61 -6.04
CA LEU A 55 -6.05 3.54 -5.91
C LEU A 55 -5.09 3.87 -4.77
N VAL A 56 -4.79 2.90 -3.95
CA VAL A 56 -3.78 3.02 -2.89
C VAL A 56 -2.79 1.88 -3.07
N PHE A 57 -1.53 2.23 -3.29
CA PHE A 57 -0.45 1.26 -3.17
C PHE A 57 -0.10 1.08 -1.70
N THR A 58 0.27 -0.14 -1.35
CA THR A 58 0.86 -0.44 -0.06
C THR A 58 2.23 0.24 0.06
N GLU A 59 3.03 -0.17 1.00
CA GLU A 59 4.41 0.30 1.09
C GLU A 59 5.28 -0.30 -0.02
N ASP A 60 6.49 0.20 -0.18
CA ASP A 60 7.55 -0.52 -0.87
C ASP A 60 7.89 -1.78 -0.09
N LEU A 61 8.04 -2.91 -0.76
CA LEU A 61 8.28 -4.20 -0.15
C LEU A 61 9.65 -4.73 -0.53
N GLY A 62 10.45 -5.10 0.47
CA GLY A 62 11.68 -5.84 0.25
C GLY A 62 11.39 -7.24 -0.28
N VAL A 63 12.02 -7.60 -1.39
CA VAL A 63 11.83 -8.92 -2.04
C VAL A 63 12.97 -9.90 -1.73
N THR A 64 13.93 -9.49 -0.92
CA THR A 64 15.00 -10.35 -0.39
C THR A 64 15.20 -10.03 1.07
N LYS A 65 15.74 -10.99 1.82
CA LYS A 65 15.98 -10.82 3.27
C LYS A 65 16.89 -9.63 3.59
N ASP A 66 17.81 -9.32 2.71
CA ASP A 66 18.82 -8.27 2.90
C ASP A 66 18.45 -6.96 2.17
N ALA A 67 17.26 -6.87 1.58
CA ALA A 67 16.84 -5.71 0.77
C ALA A 67 16.48 -4.47 1.60
N GLY A 68 16.36 -4.57 2.89
CA GLY A 68 16.01 -3.45 3.76
C GLY A 68 17.06 -3.20 4.82
N SER A 69 17.62 -2.01 4.86
CA SER A 69 18.44 -1.55 5.97
C SER A 69 17.61 -1.21 7.22
N ASP A 70 16.29 -1.12 7.06
CA ASP A 70 15.35 -0.79 8.12
C ASP A 70 14.42 -1.99 8.37
N PRO A 71 14.49 -2.61 9.56
CA PRO A 71 13.71 -3.81 9.89
C PRO A 71 12.17 -3.57 9.96
N VAL A 72 11.72 -2.31 9.95
CA VAL A 72 10.30 -1.98 10.02
C VAL A 72 9.68 -1.60 8.66
N VAL A 73 10.47 -1.68 7.59
CA VAL A 73 9.97 -1.58 6.22
C VAL A 73 9.30 -2.90 5.82
N GLY A 74 8.16 -2.82 5.15
CA GLY A 74 7.44 -3.99 4.69
C GLY A 74 8.29 -4.90 3.82
N SER A 75 8.09 -6.18 3.90
CA SER A 75 8.79 -7.15 3.06
C SER A 75 7.91 -8.35 2.70
N LEU A 76 8.22 -8.95 1.55
CA LEU A 76 7.56 -10.14 1.04
C LEU A 76 8.60 -10.98 0.27
N TRP A 77 9.55 -11.53 1.02
CA TRP A 77 10.62 -12.37 0.48
C TRP A 77 10.48 -13.85 0.85
N SER A 78 9.50 -14.20 1.70
CA SER A 78 9.23 -15.56 2.17
C SER A 78 7.73 -15.84 2.16
N ASP A 79 7.35 -17.07 1.88
CA ASP A 79 5.96 -17.52 1.93
C ASP A 79 5.35 -17.38 3.33
N ASP A 80 6.16 -17.39 4.37
CA ASP A 80 5.72 -17.17 5.75
C ASP A 80 5.07 -15.80 5.98
N GLN A 81 5.39 -14.82 5.12
CA GLN A 81 4.86 -13.46 5.21
C GLN A 81 3.53 -13.28 4.44
N VAL A 82 3.20 -14.21 3.55
CA VAL A 82 2.00 -14.12 2.71
C VAL A 82 0.70 -14.02 3.52
N PRO A 83 0.46 -14.82 4.60
CA PRO A 83 -0.77 -14.72 5.36
C PRO A 83 -1.03 -13.32 5.92
N ALA A 84 -0.01 -12.68 6.49
CA ALA A 84 -0.14 -11.34 7.07
C ALA A 84 -0.49 -10.28 6.00
N TRP A 85 0.14 -10.34 4.83
CA TRP A 85 -0.17 -9.44 3.72
C TRP A 85 -1.53 -9.71 3.07
N SER A 86 -2.02 -10.93 3.15
CA SER A 86 -3.35 -11.29 2.63
C SER A 86 -4.50 -10.68 3.43
N GLU A 87 -4.25 -10.34 4.69
CA GLU A 87 -5.24 -9.71 5.58
C GLU A 87 -5.23 -8.17 5.49
N THR A 88 -4.22 -7.59 4.87
CA THR A 88 -4.09 -6.15 4.65
C THR A 88 -4.87 -5.69 3.43
#